data_77ccb37845308643982e8df296cf6c6e
#
_entry.id   77ccb37845308643982e8df296cf6c6e
#
_cell.length_a   1.000
_cell.length_b   1.000
_cell.length_c   1.000
_cell.angle_alpha   90.00
_cell.angle_beta   90.00
_cell.angle_gamma   90.00
#
_symmetry.space_group_name_H-M   'P 1'
#
loop_
_entity.id
_entity.type
_entity.pdbx_description
1 polymer ?
#
loop_
_entity_poly.entity_id
_entity_poly.type
_entity_poly.pdbx_seq_one_letter_code
_entity_poly.pdbx_strand_id
1 'polypeptide(L)'
;MKTNPTAYAPETDALDYWESLEGMFTVVKKPHVLGPQYKGDIYVLGEDFTGLPLNNIGGLNLRPHAQNTATIPIYVGNQFVAKAKDYFAEDVTGVVTYRNSFYKVEPTQQLTVQDGGLQRQAAQTQPSEDKLTIASYNIENFSANNDKNETPEDKVTLIANSFIHEIHNPDIITLIEVQDNNGSVDDGTTSGLESGRKLANRIKELGGKSYEYTEVAPVDGADGGKPGSNIRLGILYNPERVSLAKKEAATSNEAAQFDKGHLVKNPARIAPNDPSFDHTRKSLAVEFEFKGQPVVVIANHLKSKIGDDAIYGASQPAVEHTLPTREAQASVIHQFVQEGLKQNPKTTFVLTGDFNDYDFSTTAQILAGSELTNLMSQHDAGDRYSYFYRGSNQVLDNIFISNNMAAKARFEPVHINASFMKEHGRASDHDPVLVQIDFSGAQTSGTPTDDQQGNIGQATEQTSPSSSNTGTQLVPHQAQANEQKSSTSESKEKDKDEDEKQEDKEEAATETKTPGKRKILPSTGQETSYLALFGVAVVTMSLIWYKKKRTTY
;
A
#
# COMPACT_ATOMS: atom_id res chain seq x y z
N MET A 1 17.42 17.40 -0.13
CA MET A 1 17.11 17.37 1.30
C MET A 1 18.33 17.72 2.11
N LYS A 2 18.10 18.10 3.37
CA LYS A 2 19.16 18.59 4.24
C LYS A 2 20.19 17.51 4.53
N THR A 3 21.33 17.57 3.86
CA THR A 3 22.47 16.65 4.09
C THR A 3 23.29 17.07 5.33
N ASN A 4 23.12 18.33 5.77
CA ASN A 4 23.73 18.86 6.99
C ASN A 4 22.71 19.67 7.78
N PRO A 5 22.12 19.11 8.87
CA PRO A 5 21.04 19.76 9.63
C PRO A 5 21.47 21.06 10.34
N THR A 6 22.76 21.36 10.41
CA THR A 6 23.30 22.55 11.08
C THR A 6 23.64 23.69 10.11
N ALA A 7 23.59 23.45 8.82
CA ALA A 7 23.92 24.47 7.80
C ALA A 7 22.64 24.92 7.07
N TYR A 8 22.39 26.23 7.04
CA TYR A 8 21.34 26.81 6.21
C TYR A 8 21.88 27.03 4.79
N ALA A 9 21.26 26.36 3.81
CA ALA A 9 21.75 26.30 2.43
C ALA A 9 20.60 26.29 1.40
N PRO A 10 19.81 27.38 1.28
CA PRO A 10 18.62 27.43 0.43
C PRO A 10 18.91 27.23 -1.07
N GLU A 11 20.16 27.42 -1.50
CA GLU A 11 20.60 27.19 -2.87
C GLU A 11 20.68 25.69 -3.26
N THR A 12 20.78 24.81 -2.27
CA THR A 12 21.05 23.38 -2.49
C THR A 12 20.16 22.45 -1.68
N ASP A 13 19.40 22.97 -0.73
CA ASP A 13 18.48 22.20 0.12
C ASP A 13 17.04 22.69 -0.04
N ALA A 14 16.13 21.78 -0.39
CA ALA A 14 14.76 22.12 -0.69
C ALA A 14 13.98 22.64 0.53
N LEU A 15 14.26 22.14 1.74
CA LEU A 15 13.57 22.62 2.94
C LEU A 15 14.07 24.01 3.32
N ASP A 16 15.38 24.27 3.26
CA ASP A 16 15.94 25.59 3.49
C ASP A 16 15.49 26.61 2.44
N TYR A 17 15.27 26.16 1.19
CA TYR A 17 14.65 26.97 0.15
C TYR A 17 13.23 27.39 0.53
N TRP A 18 12.40 26.44 0.96
CA TRP A 18 11.03 26.72 1.42
C TRP A 18 11.00 27.63 2.65
N GLU A 19 11.92 27.41 3.62
CA GLU A 19 12.10 28.29 4.79
C GLU A 19 12.42 29.71 4.36
N SER A 20 13.28 29.90 3.33
CA SER A 20 13.61 31.21 2.81
C SER A 20 12.44 31.98 2.21
N LEU A 21 11.39 31.28 1.82
CA LEU A 21 10.18 31.84 1.22
C LEU A 21 9.04 32.04 2.23
N GLU A 22 9.17 31.59 3.48
CA GLU A 22 8.09 31.71 4.47
C GLU A 22 7.65 33.17 4.64
N GLY A 23 6.33 33.42 4.57
CA GLY A 23 5.72 34.75 4.59
C GLY A 23 5.83 35.54 3.29
N MET A 24 6.49 35.03 2.26
CA MET A 24 6.62 35.72 0.98
C MET A 24 5.39 35.47 0.10
N PHE A 25 4.99 36.53 -0.62
CA PHE A 25 4.03 36.42 -1.71
C PHE A 25 4.71 35.82 -2.94
N THR A 26 4.15 34.73 -3.45
CA THR A 26 4.73 33.91 -4.51
C THR A 26 3.75 33.70 -5.66
N VAL A 27 4.29 33.28 -6.80
CA VAL A 27 3.53 32.92 -8.00
C VAL A 27 3.98 31.55 -8.46
N VAL A 28 3.03 30.62 -8.59
CA VAL A 28 3.24 29.31 -9.22
C VAL A 28 2.68 29.39 -10.63
N LYS A 29 3.55 29.26 -11.63
CA LYS A 29 3.22 29.43 -13.04
C LYS A 29 2.39 28.26 -13.55
N LYS A 30 1.14 28.51 -14.00
CA LYS A 30 0.22 27.57 -14.66
C LYS A 30 0.39 26.12 -14.19
N PRO A 31 0.19 25.83 -12.90
CA PRO A 31 0.59 24.56 -12.34
C PRO A 31 -0.29 23.39 -12.82
N HIS A 32 0.34 22.21 -12.93
CA HIS A 32 -0.29 20.93 -13.21
C HIS A 32 -0.44 20.11 -11.94
N VAL A 33 -1.61 19.50 -11.74
CA VAL A 33 -1.93 18.69 -10.57
C VAL A 33 -1.33 17.28 -10.73
N LEU A 34 -0.60 16.83 -9.70
CA LEU A 34 0.10 15.54 -9.70
C LEU A 34 -0.77 14.36 -9.25
N GLY A 35 -1.83 14.63 -8.51
CA GLY A 35 -2.74 13.61 -7.97
C GLY A 35 -3.91 14.20 -7.19
N PRO A 36 -4.73 13.35 -6.55
CA PRO A 36 -5.90 13.78 -5.82
C PRO A 36 -5.56 14.68 -4.62
N GLN A 37 -6.52 15.50 -4.21
CA GLN A 37 -6.45 16.29 -2.99
C GLN A 37 -6.36 15.36 -1.76
N TYR A 38 -5.55 15.73 -0.77
CA TYR A 38 -5.40 15.04 0.50
C TYR A 38 -5.38 16.03 1.67
N LYS A 39 -6.34 15.93 2.59
CA LYS A 39 -6.48 16.79 3.79
C LYS A 39 -6.39 18.29 3.48
N GLY A 40 -6.96 18.71 2.36
CA GLY A 40 -7.00 20.11 1.92
C GLY A 40 -5.79 20.58 1.12
N ASP A 41 -4.81 19.75 0.89
CA ASP A 41 -3.64 20.05 0.07
C ASP A 41 -3.74 19.36 -1.30
N ILE A 42 -3.38 20.07 -2.35
CA ILE A 42 -3.02 19.49 -3.65
C ILE A 42 -1.53 19.68 -3.89
N TYR A 43 -0.97 18.82 -4.70
CA TYR A 43 0.44 18.82 -5.06
C TYR A 43 0.57 19.07 -6.55
N VAL A 44 1.38 20.05 -6.93
CA VAL A 44 1.48 20.50 -8.31
C VAL A 44 2.94 20.63 -8.76
N LEU A 45 3.13 20.70 -10.09
CA LEU A 45 4.34 21.19 -10.74
C LEU A 45 4.04 22.49 -11.46
N GLY A 46 4.89 23.51 -11.30
CA GLY A 46 4.82 24.72 -12.12
C GLY A 46 5.29 24.47 -13.56
N GLU A 47 4.85 25.31 -14.49
CA GLU A 47 5.21 25.23 -15.93
C GLU A 47 6.74 25.31 -16.15
N ASP A 48 7.48 25.97 -15.27
CA ASP A 48 8.92 26.17 -15.37
C ASP A 48 9.75 24.91 -15.05
N PHE A 49 9.14 23.88 -14.47
CA PHE A 49 9.82 22.62 -14.15
C PHE A 49 9.88 21.70 -15.38
N THR A 50 10.91 21.89 -16.20
CA THR A 50 11.18 21.09 -17.40
C THR A 50 12.26 20.04 -17.14
N GLY A 51 12.27 18.96 -17.93
CA GLY A 51 13.29 17.90 -17.85
C GLY A 51 13.18 16.95 -16.66
N LEU A 52 12.09 17.00 -15.90
CA LEU A 52 11.79 16.01 -14.87
C LEU A 52 11.38 14.68 -15.51
N PRO A 53 11.75 13.55 -14.92
CA PRO A 53 11.33 12.23 -15.39
C PRO A 53 9.88 11.95 -14.97
N LEU A 54 8.94 12.51 -15.71
CA LEU A 54 7.52 12.32 -15.49
C LEU A 54 7.11 10.91 -15.89
N ASN A 55 6.12 10.38 -15.19
CA ASN A 55 5.47 9.12 -15.54
C ASN A 55 4.44 9.28 -16.68
N ASN A 56 3.78 8.20 -17.09
CA ASN A 56 2.86 8.17 -18.23
C ASN A 56 1.63 9.09 -18.07
N ILE A 57 1.33 9.54 -16.85
CA ILE A 57 0.24 10.48 -16.57
C ILE A 57 0.74 11.90 -16.21
N GLY A 58 2.02 12.19 -16.40
CA GLY A 58 2.60 13.49 -16.04
C GLY A 58 2.85 13.67 -14.55
N GLY A 59 2.76 12.60 -13.75
CA GLY A 59 3.09 12.57 -12.32
C GLY A 59 4.57 12.29 -12.06
N LEU A 60 4.94 12.25 -10.79
CA LEU A 60 6.29 11.97 -10.32
C LEU A 60 6.34 10.66 -9.54
N ASN A 61 6.94 9.63 -10.11
CA ASN A 61 7.20 8.39 -9.39
C ASN A 61 8.31 8.59 -8.36
N LEU A 62 8.12 8.02 -7.15
CA LEU A 62 9.18 7.95 -6.16
C LEU A 62 10.26 6.97 -6.66
N ARG A 63 11.52 7.36 -6.52
CA ARG A 63 12.67 6.60 -7.04
C ARG A 63 13.77 6.49 -5.97
N PRO A 64 14.65 5.48 -6.07
CA PRO A 64 15.78 5.35 -5.17
C PRO A 64 16.62 6.63 -5.12
N HIS A 65 16.91 7.10 -3.93
CA HIS A 65 17.76 8.28 -3.68
C HIS A 65 17.33 9.58 -4.40
N ALA A 66 16.11 9.61 -4.96
CA ALA A 66 15.57 10.76 -5.69
C ALA A 66 14.21 11.16 -5.09
N GLN A 67 14.23 12.19 -4.28
CA GLN A 67 13.01 12.77 -3.73
C GLN A 67 12.45 13.81 -4.71
N ASN A 68 11.12 13.89 -4.78
CA ASN A 68 10.44 14.77 -5.73
C ASN A 68 10.38 16.21 -5.19
N THR A 69 11.53 16.85 -5.03
CA THR A 69 11.68 18.19 -4.41
C THR A 69 11.07 19.33 -5.23
N ALA A 70 10.74 19.10 -6.50
CA ALA A 70 10.05 20.07 -7.37
C ALA A 70 8.55 20.18 -7.06
N THR A 71 8.01 19.29 -6.24
CA THR A 71 6.59 19.28 -5.87
C THR A 71 6.24 20.50 -5.01
N ILE A 72 5.19 21.23 -5.39
CA ILE A 72 4.69 22.41 -4.69
C ILE A 72 3.35 22.07 -4.05
N PRO A 73 3.25 22.04 -2.70
CA PRO A 73 1.97 21.90 -2.02
C PRO A 73 1.19 23.22 -2.07
N ILE A 74 -0.11 23.14 -2.40
CA ILE A 74 -1.04 24.29 -2.36
C ILE A 74 -2.23 23.92 -1.48
N TYR A 75 -2.54 24.72 -0.48
CA TYR A 75 -3.71 24.54 0.37
C TYR A 75 -4.98 25.03 -0.33
N VAL A 76 -5.89 24.13 -0.61
CA VAL A 76 -7.14 24.40 -1.34
C VAL A 76 -8.39 24.14 -0.51
N GLY A 77 -8.22 23.51 0.67
CA GLY A 77 -9.33 23.08 1.52
C GLY A 77 -9.94 21.73 1.09
N ASN A 78 -10.65 21.09 2.03
CA ASN A 78 -11.13 19.70 1.89
C ASN A 78 -12.24 19.50 0.83
N GLN A 79 -12.87 20.58 0.36
CA GLN A 79 -13.95 20.52 -0.64
C GLN A 79 -13.43 20.66 -2.08
N PHE A 80 -12.15 20.86 -2.26
CA PHE A 80 -11.57 21.04 -3.59
C PHE A 80 -11.44 19.69 -4.30
N VAL A 81 -11.97 19.58 -5.51
CA VAL A 81 -11.94 18.37 -6.32
C VAL A 81 -10.90 18.52 -7.41
N ALA A 82 -9.92 17.62 -7.43
CA ALA A 82 -8.89 17.56 -8.46
C ALA A 82 -8.32 16.14 -8.57
N LYS A 83 -7.89 15.76 -9.76
CA LYS A 83 -7.21 14.48 -10.05
C LYS A 83 -5.88 14.73 -10.77
N ALA A 84 -5.08 13.72 -10.92
CA ALA A 84 -3.87 13.82 -11.73
C ALA A 84 -4.17 14.32 -13.16
N LYS A 85 -3.24 15.06 -13.75
CA LYS A 85 -3.35 15.76 -15.05
C LYS A 85 -4.23 17.00 -15.05
N ASP A 86 -5.08 17.26 -14.06
CA ASP A 86 -5.80 18.51 -14.01
C ASP A 86 -4.80 19.69 -13.96
N TYR A 87 -5.18 20.86 -14.42
CA TYR A 87 -4.26 21.99 -14.50
C TYR A 87 -4.97 23.33 -14.23
N PHE A 88 -4.18 24.32 -13.86
CA PHE A 88 -4.64 25.67 -13.74
C PHE A 88 -4.31 26.45 -15.03
N ALA A 89 -5.33 27.03 -15.64
CA ALA A 89 -5.13 27.83 -16.87
C ALA A 89 -4.37 29.13 -16.58
N GLU A 90 -4.47 29.64 -15.35
CA GLU A 90 -3.82 30.86 -14.89
C GLU A 90 -2.77 30.55 -13.81
N ASP A 91 -1.90 31.51 -13.56
CA ASP A 91 -0.94 31.45 -12.48
C ASP A 91 -1.65 31.41 -11.12
N VAL A 92 -1.13 30.64 -10.18
CA VAL A 92 -1.60 30.61 -8.79
C VAL A 92 -0.73 31.53 -7.94
N THR A 93 -1.36 32.56 -7.36
CA THR A 93 -0.69 33.48 -6.44
C THR A 93 -1.07 33.19 -5.00
N GLY A 94 -0.10 33.28 -4.09
CA GLY A 94 -0.34 33.01 -2.69
C GLY A 94 0.85 33.34 -1.79
N VAL A 95 0.68 33.12 -0.51
CA VAL A 95 1.72 33.31 0.49
C VAL A 95 2.26 31.95 0.92
N VAL A 96 3.57 31.82 1.02
CA VAL A 96 4.19 30.61 1.57
C VAL A 96 3.98 30.59 3.08
N THR A 97 3.42 29.51 3.60
CA THR A 97 3.15 29.31 5.03
C THR A 97 3.69 27.96 5.50
N TYR A 98 3.98 27.85 6.78
CA TYR A 98 4.28 26.58 7.45
C TYR A 98 3.04 26.13 8.23
N ARG A 99 2.38 25.09 7.74
CA ARG A 99 1.14 24.58 8.34
C ARG A 99 1.09 23.07 8.35
N ASN A 100 0.65 22.46 9.47
CA ASN A 100 0.59 21.01 9.64
C ASN A 100 1.94 20.33 9.33
N SER A 101 3.03 20.92 9.83
CA SER A 101 4.41 20.45 9.68
C SER A 101 4.97 20.46 8.25
N PHE A 102 4.37 21.23 7.33
CA PHE A 102 4.83 21.36 5.93
C PHE A 102 4.72 22.79 5.42
N TYR A 103 5.70 23.19 4.60
CA TYR A 103 5.59 24.39 3.79
C TYR A 103 4.57 24.19 2.68
N LYS A 104 3.79 25.23 2.40
CA LYS A 104 2.79 25.23 1.33
C LYS A 104 2.44 26.66 0.90
N VAL A 105 1.88 26.80 -0.29
CA VAL A 105 1.32 28.06 -0.76
C VAL A 105 -0.14 28.12 -0.32
N GLU A 106 -0.51 29.16 0.44
CA GLU A 106 -1.91 29.52 0.72
C GLU A 106 -2.38 30.53 -0.33
N PRO A 107 -3.31 30.18 -1.22
CA PRO A 107 -3.75 31.04 -2.30
C PRO A 107 -4.46 32.28 -1.79
N THR A 108 -4.23 33.41 -2.47
CA THR A 108 -4.94 34.68 -2.23
C THR A 108 -6.11 34.90 -3.20
N GLN A 109 -6.40 33.93 -4.05
CA GLN A 109 -7.46 33.93 -5.05
C GLN A 109 -8.29 32.66 -4.97
N GLN A 110 -9.52 32.70 -5.47
CA GLN A 110 -10.31 31.49 -5.67
C GLN A 110 -9.70 30.68 -6.81
N LEU A 111 -9.50 29.40 -6.57
CA LEU A 111 -8.89 28.49 -7.52
C LEU A 111 -9.94 27.67 -8.27
N THR A 112 -9.68 27.42 -9.55
CA THR A 112 -10.48 26.52 -10.40
C THR A 112 -9.52 25.73 -11.28
N VAL A 113 -9.65 24.40 -11.28
CA VAL A 113 -8.88 23.52 -12.18
C VAL A 113 -9.65 23.27 -13.47
N GLN A 114 -8.90 23.02 -14.53
CA GLN A 114 -9.39 22.48 -15.80
C GLN A 114 -9.12 20.99 -15.82
N ASP A 115 -10.08 20.22 -16.38
CA ASP A 115 -9.94 18.78 -16.55
C ASP A 115 -8.82 18.45 -17.56
N GLY A 116 -7.81 17.73 -17.11
CA GLY A 116 -6.69 17.23 -17.92
C GLY A 116 -7.01 15.97 -18.74
N GLY A 117 -8.26 15.47 -18.68
CA GLY A 117 -8.75 14.35 -19.50
C GLY A 117 -8.30 12.97 -19.03
N LEU A 118 -7.71 12.82 -17.82
CA LEU A 118 -7.35 11.50 -17.30
C LEU A 118 -8.62 10.68 -17.03
N GLN A 119 -8.63 9.44 -17.51
CA GLN A 119 -9.71 8.47 -17.32
C GLN A 119 -9.18 7.25 -16.55
N ARG A 120 -10.07 6.59 -15.80
CA ARG A 120 -9.80 5.29 -15.19
C ARG A 120 -9.58 4.26 -16.31
N GLN A 121 -8.56 3.41 -16.18
CA GLN A 121 -8.16 2.48 -17.23
C GLN A 121 -8.38 1.04 -16.77
N ALA A 122 -9.19 0.29 -17.50
CA ALA A 122 -9.34 -1.13 -17.27
C ALA A 122 -8.07 -1.90 -17.69
N ALA A 123 -7.86 -3.05 -17.07
CA ALA A 123 -6.79 -3.97 -17.42
C ALA A 123 -6.85 -4.37 -18.90
N GLN A 124 -5.69 -4.50 -19.52
CA GLN A 124 -5.57 -5.01 -20.89
C GLN A 124 -5.61 -6.55 -20.92
N THR A 125 -5.25 -7.18 -19.80
CA THR A 125 -5.24 -8.64 -19.64
C THR A 125 -6.67 -9.16 -19.67
N GLN A 126 -6.92 -10.12 -20.58
CA GLN A 126 -8.21 -10.78 -20.70
C GLN A 126 -8.14 -12.22 -20.17
N PRO A 127 -9.22 -12.73 -19.51
CA PRO A 127 -9.30 -14.11 -19.08
C PRO A 127 -9.05 -15.10 -20.22
N SER A 128 -8.40 -16.22 -19.92
CA SER A 128 -8.11 -17.30 -20.86
C SER A 128 -8.19 -18.64 -20.16
N GLU A 129 -8.63 -19.67 -20.86
CA GLU A 129 -8.83 -21.01 -20.28
C GLU A 129 -7.53 -21.60 -19.72
N ASP A 130 -6.42 -21.44 -20.44
CA ASP A 130 -5.11 -21.99 -20.06
C ASP A 130 -4.28 -21.08 -19.17
N LYS A 131 -4.80 -19.94 -18.77
CA LYS A 131 -4.10 -18.95 -17.97
C LYS A 131 -4.84 -18.67 -16.68
N LEU A 132 -4.09 -18.65 -15.60
CA LEU A 132 -4.58 -18.28 -14.27
C LEU A 132 -4.42 -16.77 -14.07
N THR A 133 -5.49 -16.10 -13.66
CA THR A 133 -5.45 -14.68 -13.30
C THR A 133 -5.57 -14.50 -11.79
N ILE A 134 -4.63 -13.73 -11.22
CA ILE A 134 -4.61 -13.42 -9.79
C ILE A 134 -4.51 -11.90 -9.63
N ALA A 135 -5.45 -11.30 -8.90
CA ALA A 135 -5.42 -9.89 -8.56
C ALA A 135 -5.14 -9.69 -7.06
N SER A 136 -4.57 -8.55 -6.73
CA SER A 136 -4.49 -8.05 -5.36
C SER A 136 -5.11 -6.65 -5.29
N TYR A 137 -5.93 -6.42 -4.26
CA TYR A 137 -6.59 -5.14 -4.10
C TYR A 137 -6.75 -4.79 -2.61
N ASN A 138 -6.11 -3.70 -2.19
CA ASN A 138 -6.43 -3.05 -0.92
C ASN A 138 -7.76 -2.30 -1.09
N ILE A 139 -8.80 -2.73 -0.37
CA ILE A 139 -10.18 -2.23 -0.50
C ILE A 139 -10.57 -1.24 0.61
N GLU A 140 -9.57 -0.71 1.29
CA GLU A 140 -9.69 0.39 2.26
C GLU A 140 -10.73 0.13 3.35
N ASN A 141 -10.36 -0.62 4.41
CA ASN A 141 -11.20 -0.87 5.59
C ASN A 141 -12.62 -1.37 5.26
N PHE A 142 -12.73 -2.51 4.62
CA PHE A 142 -14.00 -3.07 4.13
C PHE A 142 -14.65 -4.02 5.14
N SER A 143 -15.93 -3.81 5.46
CA SER A 143 -16.73 -4.67 6.34
C SER A 143 -18.13 -4.97 5.79
N ALA A 144 -18.87 -5.87 6.45
CA ALA A 144 -20.29 -6.07 6.17
C ALA A 144 -21.17 -4.98 6.77
N ASN A 145 -20.65 -4.14 7.65
CA ASN A 145 -21.38 -3.03 8.26
C ASN A 145 -21.67 -1.93 7.23
N ASN A 146 -22.95 -1.62 7.03
CA ASN A 146 -23.43 -0.63 6.05
C ASN A 146 -23.48 0.81 6.59
N ASP A 147 -22.98 1.07 7.80
CA ASP A 147 -22.91 2.43 8.31
C ASP A 147 -22.07 3.30 7.34
N LYS A 148 -22.48 4.57 7.19
CA LYS A 148 -21.81 5.52 6.30
C LYS A 148 -20.33 5.78 6.64
N ASN A 149 -19.95 5.53 7.90
CA ASN A 149 -18.57 5.68 8.37
C ASN A 149 -17.76 4.37 8.29
N GLU A 150 -18.39 3.29 7.87
CA GLU A 150 -17.80 1.96 7.67
C GLU A 150 -17.79 1.62 6.17
N THR A 151 -18.66 0.73 5.72
CA THR A 151 -18.71 0.30 4.31
C THR A 151 -20.10 0.50 3.71
N PRO A 152 -20.45 1.73 3.30
CA PRO A 152 -21.72 2.01 2.68
C PRO A 152 -21.90 1.27 1.33
N GLU A 153 -23.16 1.04 0.92
CA GLU A 153 -23.50 0.23 -0.25
C GLU A 153 -22.94 0.75 -1.58
N ASP A 154 -22.75 2.05 -1.71
CA ASP A 154 -22.11 2.65 -2.89
C ASP A 154 -20.63 2.23 -2.99
N LYS A 155 -19.89 2.20 -1.88
CA LYS A 155 -18.51 1.69 -1.84
C LYS A 155 -18.46 0.20 -2.23
N VAL A 156 -19.37 -0.63 -1.69
CA VAL A 156 -19.47 -2.05 -2.07
C VAL A 156 -19.69 -2.20 -3.58
N THR A 157 -20.59 -1.39 -4.13
CA THR A 157 -20.92 -1.39 -5.56
C THR A 157 -19.74 -0.94 -6.44
N LEU A 158 -19.03 0.11 -6.04
CA LEU A 158 -17.85 0.59 -6.75
C LEU A 158 -16.74 -0.46 -6.78
N ILE A 159 -16.44 -1.10 -5.63
CA ILE A 159 -15.44 -2.18 -5.56
C ILE A 159 -15.86 -3.38 -6.41
N ALA A 160 -17.13 -3.83 -6.32
CA ALA A 160 -17.63 -4.93 -7.12
C ALA A 160 -17.55 -4.65 -8.62
N ASN A 161 -17.90 -3.43 -9.06
CA ASN A 161 -17.74 -3.01 -10.45
C ASN A 161 -16.28 -3.03 -10.90
N SER A 162 -15.33 -2.65 -10.03
CA SER A 162 -13.91 -2.74 -10.35
C SER A 162 -13.49 -4.18 -10.69
N PHE A 163 -13.99 -5.17 -9.96
CA PHE A 163 -13.69 -6.57 -10.26
C PHE A 163 -14.31 -7.04 -11.59
N ILE A 164 -15.47 -6.53 -11.96
CA ILE A 164 -16.18 -6.95 -13.18
C ILE A 164 -15.61 -6.25 -14.41
N HIS A 165 -15.51 -4.92 -14.36
CA HIS A 165 -15.28 -4.09 -15.54
C HIS A 165 -13.83 -3.68 -15.73
N GLU A 166 -13.10 -3.43 -14.64
CA GLU A 166 -11.73 -2.95 -14.74
C GLU A 166 -10.69 -4.08 -14.68
N ILE A 167 -10.89 -5.13 -13.85
CA ILE A 167 -9.94 -6.25 -13.78
C ILE A 167 -10.50 -7.59 -14.31
N HIS A 168 -11.66 -7.57 -14.97
CA HIS A 168 -12.22 -8.64 -15.79
C HIS A 168 -12.45 -9.98 -15.06
N ASN A 169 -12.94 -9.95 -13.81
CA ASN A 169 -13.26 -11.12 -13.00
C ASN A 169 -12.09 -12.12 -12.88
N PRO A 170 -11.00 -11.79 -12.20
CA PRO A 170 -9.86 -12.69 -12.00
C PRO A 170 -10.26 -14.01 -11.36
N ASP A 171 -9.47 -15.05 -11.57
CA ASP A 171 -9.74 -16.38 -10.99
C ASP A 171 -9.54 -16.39 -9.46
N ILE A 172 -8.57 -15.60 -8.97
CA ILE A 172 -8.27 -15.41 -7.54
C ILE A 172 -8.08 -13.92 -7.27
N ILE A 173 -8.61 -13.43 -6.15
CA ILE A 173 -8.48 -12.04 -5.72
C ILE A 173 -8.07 -12.03 -4.26
N THR A 174 -6.88 -11.52 -3.95
CA THR A 174 -6.47 -11.26 -2.58
C THR A 174 -7.00 -9.90 -2.14
N LEU A 175 -7.76 -9.89 -1.07
CA LEU A 175 -8.38 -8.72 -0.47
C LEU A 175 -7.55 -8.26 0.72
N ILE A 176 -7.12 -7.01 0.66
CA ILE A 176 -6.34 -6.35 1.70
C ILE A 176 -7.27 -5.37 2.43
N GLU A 177 -7.13 -5.25 3.75
CA GLU A 177 -7.97 -4.43 4.61
C GLU A 177 -9.44 -4.89 4.70
N VAL A 178 -9.66 -6.18 4.72
CA VAL A 178 -10.93 -6.71 5.17
C VAL A 178 -11.02 -6.57 6.69
N GLN A 179 -12.13 -6.04 7.19
CA GLN A 179 -12.46 -5.98 8.60
C GLN A 179 -13.39 -7.14 8.98
N ASP A 180 -13.68 -7.30 10.26
CA ASP A 180 -14.69 -8.25 10.69
C ASP A 180 -16.11 -7.85 10.23
N ASN A 181 -17.11 -8.63 10.61
CA ASN A 181 -18.45 -8.48 10.08
C ASN A 181 -19.12 -7.16 10.48
N ASN A 182 -18.72 -6.55 11.60
CA ASN A 182 -19.34 -5.33 12.13
C ASN A 182 -18.42 -4.10 12.06
N GLY A 183 -17.26 -4.23 11.40
CA GLY A 183 -16.34 -3.11 11.17
C GLY A 183 -15.60 -2.69 12.44
N SER A 184 -15.61 -1.40 12.78
CA SER A 184 -14.88 -0.86 13.93
C SER A 184 -15.67 -0.95 15.26
N VAL A 185 -16.68 -1.81 15.36
CA VAL A 185 -17.42 -2.04 16.62
C VAL A 185 -16.62 -3.00 17.50
N ASP A 186 -16.12 -2.50 18.63
CA ASP A 186 -15.31 -3.28 19.58
C ASP A 186 -16.20 -4.10 20.52
N ASP A 187 -16.63 -5.28 20.09
CA ASP A 187 -17.50 -6.20 20.83
C ASP A 187 -16.99 -7.64 20.90
N GLY A 188 -15.73 -7.88 20.47
CA GLY A 188 -15.10 -9.19 20.42
C GLY A 188 -15.46 -10.01 19.16
N THR A 189 -16.15 -9.45 18.19
CA THR A 189 -16.38 -10.09 16.89
C THR A 189 -15.07 -10.21 16.13
N THR A 190 -14.69 -11.42 15.73
CA THR A 190 -13.44 -11.64 14.97
C THR A 190 -13.66 -12.25 13.59
N SER A 191 -14.87 -12.71 13.26
CA SER A 191 -15.19 -13.28 11.95
C SER A 191 -15.37 -12.20 10.89
N GLY A 192 -14.73 -12.31 9.74
CA GLY A 192 -14.94 -11.48 8.55
C GLY A 192 -15.67 -12.20 7.41
N LEU A 193 -16.24 -13.37 7.69
CA LEU A 193 -16.89 -14.17 6.65
C LEU A 193 -18.06 -13.47 5.97
N GLU A 194 -18.86 -12.68 6.71
CA GLU A 194 -19.95 -11.91 6.12
C GLU A 194 -19.42 -10.73 5.29
N SER A 195 -18.28 -10.15 5.68
CA SER A 195 -17.62 -9.08 4.92
C SER A 195 -17.18 -9.59 3.54
N GLY A 196 -16.48 -10.72 3.48
CA GLY A 196 -16.11 -11.34 2.20
C GLY A 196 -17.31 -11.80 1.36
N ARG A 197 -18.32 -12.42 2.00
CA ARG A 197 -19.55 -12.86 1.33
C ARG A 197 -20.37 -11.70 0.76
N LYS A 198 -20.45 -10.59 1.48
CA LYS A 198 -21.14 -9.39 1.00
C LYS A 198 -20.58 -8.93 -0.34
N LEU A 199 -19.25 -8.87 -0.45
CA LEU A 199 -18.59 -8.48 -1.69
C LEU A 199 -18.80 -9.53 -2.81
N ALA A 200 -18.63 -10.83 -2.50
CA ALA A 200 -18.87 -11.90 -3.47
C ALA A 200 -20.31 -11.91 -4.01
N ASN A 201 -21.29 -11.71 -3.12
CA ASN A 201 -22.69 -11.62 -3.50
C ASN A 201 -22.94 -10.39 -4.40
N ARG A 202 -22.35 -9.24 -4.06
CA ARG A 202 -22.52 -8.01 -4.85
C ARG A 202 -21.93 -8.15 -6.25
N ILE A 203 -20.75 -8.79 -6.39
CA ILE A 203 -20.16 -9.09 -7.70
C ILE A 203 -21.13 -9.93 -8.53
N LYS A 204 -21.68 -10.99 -7.93
CA LYS A 204 -22.64 -11.87 -8.62
C LYS A 204 -23.94 -11.15 -9.00
N GLU A 205 -24.51 -10.36 -8.12
CA GLU A 205 -25.72 -9.56 -8.36
C GLU A 205 -25.56 -8.59 -9.55
N LEU A 206 -24.36 -8.04 -9.72
CA LEU A 206 -24.04 -7.13 -10.82
C LEU A 206 -23.64 -7.86 -12.11
N GLY A 207 -23.75 -9.20 -12.16
CA GLY A 207 -23.49 -10.01 -13.35
C GLY A 207 -22.03 -10.48 -13.48
N GLY A 208 -21.21 -10.33 -12.46
CA GLY A 208 -19.86 -10.89 -12.39
C GLY A 208 -19.86 -12.39 -12.12
N LYS A 209 -18.66 -12.96 -11.95
CA LYS A 209 -18.47 -14.37 -11.61
C LYS A 209 -18.91 -14.68 -10.18
N SER A 210 -19.24 -15.95 -9.93
CA SER A 210 -19.48 -16.43 -8.57
C SER A 210 -18.14 -16.70 -7.90
N TYR A 211 -17.96 -16.13 -6.71
CA TYR A 211 -16.77 -16.31 -5.90
C TYR A 211 -17.11 -16.98 -4.56
N GLU A 212 -16.18 -17.80 -4.08
CA GLU A 212 -16.13 -18.25 -2.71
C GLU A 212 -15.09 -17.42 -1.95
N TYR A 213 -15.27 -17.28 -0.64
CA TYR A 213 -14.39 -16.50 0.22
C TYR A 213 -13.72 -17.38 1.28
N THR A 214 -12.44 -17.15 1.53
CA THR A 214 -11.68 -17.83 2.58
C THR A 214 -10.78 -16.85 3.33
N GLU A 215 -10.63 -17.10 4.65
CA GLU A 215 -9.78 -16.33 5.57
C GLU A 215 -9.32 -17.21 6.74
N VAL A 216 -8.42 -16.69 7.57
CA VAL A 216 -8.20 -17.12 8.95
C VAL A 216 -8.42 -15.91 9.85
N ALA A 217 -9.46 -15.97 10.69
CA ALA A 217 -9.80 -14.88 11.60
C ALA A 217 -8.63 -14.58 12.57
N PRO A 218 -8.35 -13.31 12.91
CA PRO A 218 -7.36 -12.96 13.92
C PRO A 218 -7.80 -13.35 15.34
N VAL A 219 -6.87 -13.26 16.29
CA VAL A 219 -7.22 -13.11 17.70
C VAL A 219 -7.69 -11.67 17.89
N ASP A 220 -8.72 -11.48 18.72
CA ASP A 220 -9.30 -10.18 18.97
C ASP A 220 -8.26 -9.14 19.40
N GLY A 221 -8.23 -8.00 18.69
CA GLY A 221 -7.32 -6.89 18.91
C GLY A 221 -5.84 -7.14 18.57
N ALA A 222 -5.46 -8.34 18.07
CA ALA A 222 -4.04 -8.72 17.93
C ALA A 222 -3.39 -8.32 16.60
N ASP A 223 -4.15 -7.87 15.58
CA ASP A 223 -3.62 -7.64 14.24
C ASP A 223 -3.50 -6.17 13.84
N GLY A 224 -3.72 -5.23 14.79
CA GLY A 224 -3.69 -3.79 14.53
C GLY A 224 -4.88 -3.31 13.68
N GLY A 225 -4.73 -2.20 12.97
CA GLY A 225 -5.82 -1.53 12.25
C GLY A 225 -6.65 -0.63 13.17
N LYS A 226 -7.88 -0.27 12.76
CA LYS A 226 -8.82 0.44 13.63
C LYS A 226 -9.15 -0.41 14.85
N PRO A 227 -9.22 0.14 16.06
CA PRO A 227 -9.68 -0.59 17.25
C PRO A 227 -11.03 -1.27 16.98
N GLY A 228 -11.18 -2.51 17.41
CA GLY A 228 -12.37 -3.34 17.22
C GLY A 228 -12.54 -3.93 15.82
N SER A 229 -11.79 -3.48 14.80
CA SER A 229 -12.01 -3.89 13.40
C SER A 229 -11.47 -5.28 13.05
N ASN A 230 -10.56 -5.79 13.86
CA ASN A 230 -9.96 -7.11 13.63
C ASN A 230 -9.52 -7.33 12.18
N ILE A 231 -8.79 -6.35 11.63
CA ILE A 231 -8.37 -6.27 10.23
C ILE A 231 -7.57 -7.51 9.80
N ARG A 232 -7.83 -8.00 8.58
CA ARG A 232 -7.24 -9.22 8.06
C ARG A 232 -7.04 -9.20 6.56
N LEU A 233 -6.47 -10.30 6.09
CA LEU A 233 -6.37 -10.68 4.69
C LEU A 233 -7.44 -11.73 4.38
N GLY A 234 -8.09 -11.58 3.23
CA GLY A 234 -9.05 -12.54 2.71
C GLY A 234 -8.79 -12.87 1.25
N ILE A 235 -9.32 -13.96 0.77
CA ILE A 235 -9.20 -14.35 -0.64
C ILE A 235 -10.57 -14.74 -1.19
N LEU A 236 -10.95 -14.09 -2.30
CA LEU A 236 -12.02 -14.54 -3.18
C LEU A 236 -11.42 -15.43 -4.27
N TYR A 237 -12.09 -16.53 -4.59
CA TYR A 237 -11.68 -17.40 -5.68
C TYR A 237 -12.88 -17.94 -6.46
N ASN A 238 -12.71 -18.11 -7.76
CA ASN A 238 -13.74 -18.66 -8.64
C ASN A 238 -13.67 -20.19 -8.64
N PRO A 239 -14.64 -20.90 -8.02
CA PRO A 239 -14.60 -22.36 -7.92
C PRO A 239 -14.81 -23.11 -9.23
N GLU A 240 -15.24 -22.41 -10.30
CA GLU A 240 -15.31 -22.98 -11.65
C GLU A 240 -13.94 -23.04 -12.33
N ARG A 241 -12.96 -22.30 -11.80
CA ARG A 241 -11.63 -22.14 -12.41
C ARG A 241 -10.52 -22.76 -11.57
N VAL A 242 -10.59 -22.62 -10.26
CA VAL A 242 -9.59 -23.13 -9.31
C VAL A 242 -10.27 -23.93 -8.22
N SER A 243 -9.63 -24.97 -7.74
CA SER A 243 -10.08 -25.69 -6.55
C SER A 243 -9.21 -25.35 -5.35
N LEU A 244 -9.85 -25.03 -4.23
CA LEU A 244 -9.16 -24.92 -2.95
C LEU A 244 -8.72 -26.33 -2.52
N ALA A 245 -7.44 -26.53 -2.25
CA ALA A 245 -6.96 -27.80 -1.72
C ALA A 245 -7.70 -28.13 -0.42
N LYS A 246 -8.49 -29.23 -0.43
CA LYS A 246 -9.41 -29.60 0.66
C LYS A 246 -8.61 -30.02 1.89
N LYS A 247 -8.42 -29.10 2.81
CA LYS A 247 -7.80 -29.34 4.12
C LYS A 247 -8.53 -28.54 5.18
N GLU A 248 -8.33 -28.95 6.43
CA GLU A 248 -8.81 -28.16 7.56
C GLU A 248 -8.07 -26.82 7.62
N ALA A 249 -8.81 -25.74 7.81
CA ALA A 249 -8.21 -24.43 8.02
C ALA A 249 -7.43 -24.40 9.35
N ALA A 250 -6.33 -23.65 9.37
CA ALA A 250 -5.61 -23.35 10.61
C ALA A 250 -6.43 -22.41 11.51
N THR A 251 -6.21 -22.51 12.81
CA THR A 251 -6.69 -21.50 13.76
C THR A 251 -5.81 -20.24 13.70
N SER A 252 -6.22 -19.19 14.41
CA SER A 252 -5.53 -17.89 14.44
C SER A 252 -4.03 -17.97 14.79
N ASN A 253 -3.65 -18.93 15.63
CA ASN A 253 -2.30 -19.08 16.18
C ASN A 253 -1.53 -20.30 15.62
N GLU A 254 -2.16 -21.11 14.76
CA GLU A 254 -1.48 -22.21 14.09
C GLU A 254 -0.71 -21.71 12.87
N ALA A 255 0.60 -21.96 12.87
CA ALA A 255 1.46 -21.57 11.76
C ALA A 255 1.26 -22.45 10.53
N ALA A 256 1.29 -21.84 9.35
CA ALA A 256 1.38 -22.53 8.08
C ALA A 256 2.62 -23.41 8.03
N GLN A 257 2.47 -24.65 7.57
CA GLN A 257 3.54 -25.65 7.45
C GLN A 257 3.37 -26.44 6.15
N PHE A 258 4.48 -26.95 5.62
CA PHE A 258 4.48 -27.85 4.46
C PHE A 258 4.74 -29.29 4.87
N ASP A 259 4.06 -30.21 4.21
CA ASP A 259 4.38 -31.64 4.16
C ASP A 259 4.39 -32.07 2.70
N LYS A 260 5.55 -32.58 2.24
CA LYS A 260 5.78 -32.99 0.84
C LYS A 260 5.43 -31.92 -0.19
N GLY A 261 5.66 -30.65 0.16
CA GLY A 261 5.42 -29.50 -0.72
C GLY A 261 3.98 -29.00 -0.78
N HIS A 262 3.11 -29.51 0.09
CA HIS A 262 1.73 -29.08 0.23
C HIS A 262 1.47 -28.48 1.62
N LEU A 263 0.57 -27.51 1.73
CA LEU A 263 0.15 -26.96 3.02
C LEU A 263 -0.49 -28.05 3.89
N VAL A 264 -0.06 -28.21 5.15
CA VAL A 264 -0.64 -29.14 6.13
C VAL A 264 -2.07 -28.73 6.48
N LYS A 265 -2.29 -27.45 6.72
CA LYS A 265 -3.61 -26.80 6.88
C LYS A 265 -3.80 -25.73 5.84
N ASN A 266 -5.02 -25.53 5.37
CA ASN A 266 -5.32 -24.63 4.26
C ASN A 266 -6.75 -24.05 4.38
N PRO A 267 -6.91 -22.72 4.53
CA PRO A 267 -5.87 -21.68 4.64
C PRO A 267 -5.09 -21.70 5.96
N ALA A 268 -3.90 -21.03 5.99
CA ALA A 268 -3.10 -20.90 7.20
C ALA A 268 -2.30 -19.58 7.22
N ARG A 269 -2.03 -19.05 8.42
CA ARG A 269 -1.24 -17.82 8.62
C ARG A 269 0.25 -18.16 8.75
N ILE A 270 1.11 -17.38 8.10
CA ILE A 270 2.56 -17.58 8.18
C ILE A 270 3.06 -17.06 9.52
N ALA A 271 3.69 -17.94 10.30
CA ALA A 271 4.33 -17.64 11.59
C ALA A 271 3.55 -16.63 12.47
N PRO A 272 2.27 -16.87 12.81
CA PRO A 272 1.41 -15.87 13.45
C PRO A 272 1.89 -15.41 14.84
N ASN A 273 2.79 -16.18 15.47
CA ASN A 273 3.36 -15.90 16.78
C ASN A 273 4.81 -15.35 16.71
N ASP A 274 5.32 -15.03 15.51
CA ASP A 274 6.63 -14.41 15.37
C ASP A 274 6.54 -12.93 15.82
N PRO A 275 7.50 -12.42 16.62
CA PRO A 275 7.47 -11.06 17.12
C PRO A 275 7.40 -9.97 16.03
N SER A 276 7.88 -10.24 14.83
CA SER A 276 7.79 -9.29 13.71
C SER A 276 6.34 -9.02 13.27
N PHE A 277 5.40 -9.90 13.64
CA PHE A 277 3.99 -9.76 13.38
C PHE A 277 3.17 -9.25 14.59
N ASP A 278 3.80 -8.88 15.71
CA ASP A 278 3.07 -8.29 16.84
C ASP A 278 2.33 -7.03 16.41
N HIS A 279 1.06 -6.92 16.81
CA HIS A 279 0.16 -5.81 16.45
C HIS A 279 0.14 -5.45 14.95
N THR A 280 0.36 -6.45 14.08
CA THR A 280 0.26 -6.30 12.62
C THR A 280 -0.51 -7.48 12.04
N ARG A 281 -0.99 -7.31 10.80
CA ARG A 281 -1.64 -8.38 10.03
C ARG A 281 -0.62 -9.49 9.75
N LYS A 282 -1.08 -10.75 9.81
CA LYS A 282 -0.27 -11.93 9.52
C LYS A 282 -0.52 -12.38 8.09
N SER A 283 0.54 -12.62 7.32
CA SER A 283 0.41 -13.10 5.93
C SER A 283 -0.37 -14.40 5.85
N LEU A 284 -1.28 -14.49 4.89
CA LEU A 284 -2.20 -15.61 4.70
C LEU A 284 -1.76 -16.45 3.49
N ALA A 285 -1.40 -17.72 3.73
CA ALA A 285 -1.08 -18.68 2.69
C ALA A 285 -2.29 -19.56 2.37
N VAL A 286 -2.61 -19.69 1.08
CA VAL A 286 -3.70 -20.52 0.57
C VAL A 286 -3.22 -21.32 -0.62
N GLU A 287 -3.38 -22.65 -0.59
CA GLU A 287 -3.02 -23.53 -1.68
C GLU A 287 -4.25 -23.84 -2.54
N PHE A 288 -4.13 -23.52 -3.81
CA PHE A 288 -5.09 -23.83 -4.86
C PHE A 288 -4.52 -24.87 -5.82
N GLU A 289 -5.40 -25.49 -6.57
CA GLU A 289 -5.06 -26.29 -7.73
C GLU A 289 -5.65 -25.64 -9.00
N PHE A 290 -4.81 -25.44 -9.99
CA PHE A 290 -5.20 -24.99 -11.33
C PHE A 290 -4.65 -25.97 -12.37
N LYS A 291 -5.53 -26.64 -13.14
CA LYS A 291 -5.15 -27.63 -14.15
C LYS A 291 -4.22 -28.73 -13.61
N GLY A 292 -4.48 -29.21 -12.40
CA GLY A 292 -3.68 -30.25 -11.74
C GLY A 292 -2.30 -29.77 -11.23
N GLN A 293 -2.05 -28.47 -11.21
CA GLN A 293 -0.81 -27.88 -10.70
C GLN A 293 -1.08 -27.11 -9.39
N PRO A 294 -0.27 -27.32 -8.34
CA PRO A 294 -0.40 -26.57 -7.11
C PRO A 294 0.09 -25.14 -7.26
N VAL A 295 -0.72 -24.21 -6.77
CA VAL A 295 -0.41 -22.77 -6.70
C VAL A 295 -0.63 -22.30 -5.27
N VAL A 296 0.41 -21.86 -4.60
CA VAL A 296 0.34 -21.26 -3.25
C VAL A 296 0.29 -19.74 -3.39
N VAL A 297 -0.87 -19.16 -3.07
CA VAL A 297 -1.05 -17.72 -3.02
C VAL A 297 -0.83 -17.24 -1.61
N ILE A 298 0.02 -16.23 -1.44
CA ILE A 298 0.32 -15.62 -0.15
C ILE A 298 -0.13 -14.15 -0.21
N ALA A 299 -1.23 -13.86 0.48
CA ALA A 299 -1.68 -12.48 0.67
C ALA A 299 -0.87 -11.80 1.78
N ASN A 300 -0.50 -10.54 1.59
CA ASN A 300 0.35 -9.77 2.49
C ASN A 300 -0.23 -8.38 2.76
N HIS A 301 -0.06 -7.91 3.99
CA HIS A 301 -0.24 -6.52 4.37
C HIS A 301 0.76 -6.23 5.50
N LEU A 302 1.96 -5.77 5.12
CA LEU A 302 3.05 -5.59 6.06
C LEU A 302 2.83 -4.35 6.95
N LYS A 303 3.74 -4.13 7.91
CA LYS A 303 3.72 -2.97 8.80
C LYS A 303 3.64 -1.69 7.99
N SER A 304 2.64 -0.85 8.31
CA SER A 304 2.46 0.45 7.65
C SER A 304 3.61 1.41 7.95
N LYS A 305 3.73 2.46 7.14
CA LYS A 305 4.71 3.55 7.34
C LYS A 305 4.26 4.58 8.39
N ILE A 306 3.14 4.33 9.10
CA ILE A 306 2.70 5.20 10.21
C ILE A 306 3.74 5.12 11.33
N GLY A 307 4.26 6.28 11.72
CA GLY A 307 5.36 6.41 12.67
C GLY A 307 6.72 6.70 12.02
N ASP A 308 6.84 6.59 10.68
CA ASP A 308 8.03 7.04 9.95
C ASP A 308 8.06 8.57 9.84
N ASP A 309 9.25 9.15 9.84
CA ASP A 309 9.41 10.59 9.60
C ASP A 309 8.94 10.94 8.19
N ALA A 310 8.21 12.03 8.08
CA ALA A 310 7.77 12.50 6.76
C ALA A 310 8.97 12.99 5.93
N ILE A 311 9.02 12.58 4.67
CA ILE A 311 10.13 12.88 3.75
C ILE A 311 10.43 14.40 3.69
N TYR A 312 9.39 15.24 3.71
CA TYR A 312 9.50 16.70 3.69
C TYR A 312 9.19 17.34 5.05
N GLY A 313 9.27 16.55 6.13
CA GLY A 313 9.02 17.02 7.49
C GLY A 313 10.23 17.71 8.11
N ALA A 314 10.04 18.25 9.32
CA ALA A 314 11.09 18.96 10.06
C ALA A 314 12.24 18.04 10.51
N SER A 315 11.97 16.75 10.76
CA SER A 315 13.01 15.76 11.11
C SER A 315 13.83 15.40 9.87
N GLN A 316 15.13 15.76 9.89
CA GLN A 316 16.03 15.48 8.75
C GLN A 316 17.39 14.98 9.24
N PRO A 317 17.94 13.93 8.59
CA PRO A 317 17.32 13.12 7.55
C PRO A 317 16.11 12.34 8.08
N ALA A 318 15.05 12.21 7.27
CA ALA A 318 13.86 11.44 7.63
C ALA A 318 14.23 9.97 7.91
N VAL A 319 13.79 9.43 9.04
CA VAL A 319 14.06 8.05 9.48
C VAL A 319 12.81 7.19 9.28
N GLU A 320 12.98 6.05 8.66
CA GLU A 320 11.92 5.04 8.53
C GLU A 320 11.94 4.09 9.74
N HIS A 321 11.30 4.51 10.83
CA HIS A 321 11.26 3.78 12.11
C HIS A 321 10.59 2.41 12.01
N THR A 322 9.67 2.24 11.05
CA THR A 322 8.93 0.99 10.83
C THR A 322 9.60 0.03 9.86
N LEU A 323 10.65 0.46 9.15
CA LEU A 323 11.39 -0.36 8.17
C LEU A 323 11.95 -1.67 8.77
N PRO A 324 12.59 -1.68 9.96
CA PRO A 324 13.11 -2.92 10.52
C PRO A 324 12.04 -4.01 10.72
N THR A 325 10.80 -3.60 11.06
CA THR A 325 9.68 -4.55 11.19
C THR A 325 9.29 -5.13 9.83
N ARG A 326 9.19 -4.31 8.77
CA ARG A 326 8.90 -4.80 7.41
C ARG A 326 9.97 -5.76 6.91
N GLU A 327 11.25 -5.46 7.14
CA GLU A 327 12.37 -6.33 6.75
C GLU A 327 12.34 -7.67 7.49
N ALA A 328 12.00 -7.66 8.79
CA ALA A 328 11.84 -8.89 9.57
C ALA A 328 10.66 -9.72 9.06
N GLN A 329 9.50 -9.09 8.80
CA GLN A 329 8.34 -9.76 8.19
C GLN A 329 8.68 -10.37 6.82
N ALA A 330 9.37 -9.62 5.96
CA ALA A 330 9.83 -10.08 4.65
C ALA A 330 10.73 -11.31 4.78
N SER A 331 11.65 -11.32 5.77
CA SER A 331 12.55 -12.45 6.03
C SER A 331 11.79 -13.72 6.44
N VAL A 332 10.78 -13.59 7.31
CA VAL A 332 9.94 -14.72 7.76
C VAL A 332 9.13 -15.30 6.59
N ILE A 333 8.53 -14.44 5.76
CA ILE A 333 7.77 -14.85 4.58
C ILE A 333 8.68 -15.54 3.56
N HIS A 334 9.86 -14.97 3.30
CA HIS A 334 10.83 -15.55 2.39
C HIS A 334 11.30 -16.94 2.83
N GLN A 335 11.60 -17.14 4.12
CA GLN A 335 11.96 -18.45 4.69
C GLN A 335 10.84 -19.47 4.50
N PHE A 336 9.58 -19.08 4.67
CA PHE A 336 8.43 -19.94 4.42
C PHE A 336 8.37 -20.38 2.94
N VAL A 337 8.61 -19.49 1.99
CA VAL A 337 8.67 -19.81 0.56
C VAL A 337 9.83 -20.77 0.27
N GLN A 338 11.03 -20.50 0.81
CA GLN A 338 12.19 -21.37 0.66
C GLN A 338 11.92 -22.79 1.15
N GLU A 339 11.26 -22.94 2.31
CA GLU A 339 10.91 -24.28 2.82
C GLU A 339 9.94 -25.01 1.89
N GLY A 340 8.93 -24.33 1.35
CA GLY A 340 8.00 -24.92 0.37
C GLY A 340 8.73 -25.35 -0.93
N LEU A 341 9.56 -24.48 -1.49
CA LEU A 341 10.34 -24.78 -2.71
C LEU A 341 11.37 -25.89 -2.49
N LYS A 342 11.97 -25.98 -1.31
CA LYS A 342 12.88 -27.07 -0.95
C LYS A 342 12.19 -28.42 -0.97
N GLN A 343 10.93 -28.49 -0.51
CA GLN A 343 10.15 -29.72 -0.53
C GLN A 343 9.60 -30.04 -1.93
N ASN A 344 9.18 -29.03 -2.69
CA ASN A 344 8.70 -29.19 -4.06
C ASN A 344 9.13 -27.99 -4.94
N PRO A 345 10.23 -28.08 -5.69
CA PRO A 345 10.72 -26.99 -6.56
C PRO A 345 9.79 -26.61 -7.72
N LYS A 346 8.73 -27.41 -7.95
CA LYS A 346 7.75 -27.14 -9.03
C LYS A 346 6.55 -26.34 -8.53
N THR A 347 6.39 -26.17 -7.22
CA THR A 347 5.30 -25.36 -6.66
C THR A 347 5.38 -23.93 -7.20
N THR A 348 4.25 -23.42 -7.67
CA THR A 348 4.13 -22.02 -8.04
C THR A 348 3.75 -21.21 -6.81
N PHE A 349 4.63 -20.31 -6.36
CA PHE A 349 4.33 -19.33 -5.33
C PHE A 349 3.98 -17.99 -5.98
N VAL A 350 2.89 -17.37 -5.51
CA VAL A 350 2.48 -16.02 -5.92
C VAL A 350 2.21 -15.21 -4.64
N LEU A 351 3.08 -14.28 -4.33
CA LEU A 351 2.95 -13.38 -3.20
C LEU A 351 2.35 -12.07 -3.70
N THR A 352 1.27 -11.65 -3.10
CA THR A 352 0.53 -10.46 -3.51
C THR A 352 0.24 -9.60 -2.28
N GLY A 353 -0.04 -8.33 -2.47
CA GLY A 353 -0.56 -7.50 -1.38
C GLY A 353 0.03 -6.11 -1.33
N ASP A 354 -0.39 -5.40 -0.28
CA ASP A 354 0.19 -4.14 0.17
C ASP A 354 1.38 -4.44 1.08
N PHE A 355 2.57 -4.27 0.52
CA PHE A 355 3.81 -4.50 1.27
C PHE A 355 4.23 -3.27 2.09
N ASN A 356 3.49 -2.17 1.98
CA ASN A 356 3.79 -0.90 2.64
C ASN A 356 5.24 -0.44 2.41
N ASP A 357 5.85 -0.88 1.31
CA ASP A 357 7.21 -0.51 0.96
C ASP A 357 7.41 -0.53 -0.56
N TYR A 358 8.46 0.15 -1.01
CA TYR A 358 8.72 0.42 -2.41
C TYR A 358 9.31 -0.78 -3.14
N ASP A 359 9.09 -0.88 -4.45
CA ASP A 359 9.63 -1.93 -5.32
C ASP A 359 11.16 -2.02 -5.30
N PHE A 360 11.84 -0.94 -4.95
CA PHE A 360 13.31 -0.85 -4.82
C PHE A 360 13.84 -0.96 -3.39
N SER A 361 12.97 -1.13 -2.38
CA SER A 361 13.34 -1.18 -0.97
C SER A 361 14.13 -2.44 -0.59
N THR A 362 14.81 -2.40 0.56
CA THR A 362 15.44 -3.58 1.16
C THR A 362 14.41 -4.64 1.53
N THR A 363 13.22 -4.26 1.98
CA THR A 363 12.07 -5.16 2.21
C THR A 363 11.75 -5.99 0.97
N ALA A 364 11.62 -5.32 -0.20
CA ALA A 364 11.34 -6.00 -1.47
C ALA A 364 12.50 -6.92 -1.91
N GLN A 365 13.75 -6.52 -1.67
CA GLN A 365 14.94 -7.32 -1.98
C GLN A 365 15.04 -8.57 -1.09
N ILE A 366 14.78 -8.44 0.22
CA ILE A 366 14.75 -9.56 1.16
C ILE A 366 13.67 -10.55 0.76
N LEU A 367 12.46 -10.04 0.45
CA LEU A 367 11.33 -10.89 0.06
C LEU A 367 11.61 -11.66 -1.23
N ALA A 368 12.21 -11.02 -2.23
CA ALA A 368 12.55 -11.66 -3.49
C ALA A 368 13.63 -12.75 -3.32
N GLY A 369 14.68 -12.47 -2.57
CA GLY A 369 15.82 -13.35 -2.43
C GLY A 369 16.35 -13.82 -3.79
N SER A 370 16.70 -15.11 -3.88
CA SER A 370 17.06 -15.77 -5.14
C SER A 370 15.90 -16.58 -5.75
N GLU A 371 14.78 -16.72 -5.06
CA GLU A 371 13.69 -17.62 -5.39
C GLU A 371 12.53 -16.94 -6.15
N LEU A 372 12.34 -15.65 -5.94
CA LEU A 372 11.20 -14.91 -6.45
C LEU A 372 11.60 -13.75 -7.36
N THR A 373 10.74 -13.46 -8.30
CA THR A 373 10.80 -12.29 -9.18
C THR A 373 9.73 -11.28 -8.75
N ASN A 374 10.14 -10.04 -8.46
CA ASN A 374 9.21 -8.91 -8.29
C ASN A 374 8.75 -8.44 -9.67
N LEU A 375 7.47 -8.63 -10.00
CA LEU A 375 6.93 -8.32 -11.32
C LEU A 375 6.76 -6.81 -11.53
N MET A 376 6.42 -6.06 -10.49
CA MET A 376 6.30 -4.60 -10.56
C MET A 376 7.64 -3.96 -10.93
N SER A 377 8.76 -4.44 -10.36
CA SER A 377 10.09 -3.90 -10.66
C SER A 377 10.54 -4.15 -12.11
N GLN A 378 9.91 -5.11 -12.80
CA GLN A 378 10.16 -5.42 -14.22
C GLN A 378 9.20 -4.71 -15.18
N HIS A 379 8.14 -4.09 -14.66
CA HIS A 379 7.15 -3.36 -15.45
C HIS A 379 7.74 -2.02 -15.96
N ASP A 380 7.07 -1.37 -16.92
CA ASP A 380 7.48 -0.06 -17.43
C ASP A 380 7.61 0.98 -16.30
N ALA A 381 8.75 1.65 -16.23
CA ALA A 381 9.04 2.61 -15.17
C ALA A 381 8.07 3.80 -15.14
N GLY A 382 7.52 4.18 -16.30
CA GLY A 382 6.51 5.24 -16.42
C GLY A 382 5.12 4.85 -15.91
N ASP A 383 4.90 3.55 -15.69
CA ASP A 383 3.60 2.98 -15.28
C ASP A 383 3.66 2.31 -13.90
N ARG A 384 4.76 2.49 -13.19
CA ARG A 384 5.12 1.76 -11.99
C ARG A 384 4.66 2.51 -10.76
N TYR A 385 3.37 2.38 -10.39
CA TYR A 385 2.78 2.91 -9.16
C TYR A 385 1.45 2.20 -8.84
N SER A 386 1.04 2.25 -7.58
CA SER A 386 -0.26 1.78 -7.08
C SER A 386 -0.89 2.72 -6.06
N TYR A 387 -0.15 3.73 -5.62
CA TYR A 387 -0.56 4.64 -4.55
C TYR A 387 -0.05 6.06 -4.84
N PHE A 388 -0.79 7.07 -4.33
CA PHE A 388 -0.35 8.47 -4.42
C PHE A 388 -0.26 9.09 -3.03
N TYR A 389 0.90 9.64 -2.71
CA TYR A 389 1.10 10.30 -1.43
C TYR A 389 1.96 11.56 -1.56
N ARG A 390 1.40 12.70 -1.16
CA ARG A 390 2.07 14.01 -1.07
C ARG A 390 2.92 14.36 -2.29
N GLY A 391 2.32 14.30 -3.47
CA GLY A 391 2.96 14.69 -4.73
C GLY A 391 3.80 13.60 -5.39
N SER A 392 3.87 12.41 -4.80
CA SER A 392 4.61 11.28 -5.37
C SER A 392 3.70 10.08 -5.62
N ASN A 393 3.77 9.53 -6.82
CA ASN A 393 3.28 8.20 -7.11
C ASN A 393 4.24 7.16 -6.51
N GLN A 394 3.71 6.18 -5.79
CA GLN A 394 4.48 5.16 -5.05
C GLN A 394 4.00 3.76 -5.41
N VAL A 395 4.91 2.81 -5.34
CA VAL A 395 4.59 1.39 -5.37
C VAL A 395 4.45 0.92 -3.93
N LEU A 396 3.25 0.51 -3.52
CA LEU A 396 3.02 -0.19 -2.25
C LEU A 396 2.49 -1.59 -2.50
N ASP A 397 1.71 -1.78 -3.57
CA ASP A 397 1.14 -3.05 -3.98
C ASP A 397 2.04 -3.73 -5.01
N ASN A 398 2.42 -4.97 -4.73
CA ASN A 398 3.33 -5.76 -5.54
C ASN A 398 2.82 -7.18 -5.77
N ILE A 399 3.34 -7.84 -6.82
CA ILE A 399 3.24 -9.27 -7.01
C ILE A 399 4.65 -9.84 -7.20
N PHE A 400 4.99 -10.82 -6.36
CA PHE A 400 6.18 -11.63 -6.52
C PHE A 400 5.77 -13.03 -6.96
N ILE A 401 6.52 -13.62 -7.88
CA ILE A 401 6.27 -14.97 -8.38
C ILE A 401 7.54 -15.81 -8.31
N SER A 402 7.40 -17.10 -8.01
CA SER A 402 8.52 -18.02 -8.03
C SER A 402 9.14 -18.12 -9.43
N ASN A 403 10.48 -18.15 -9.49
CA ASN A 403 11.25 -18.00 -10.72
C ASN A 403 10.95 -19.07 -11.79
N ASN A 404 10.45 -20.25 -11.38
CA ASN A 404 10.03 -21.31 -12.30
C ASN A 404 8.84 -20.90 -13.21
N MET A 405 8.07 -19.86 -12.82
CA MET A 405 6.93 -19.36 -13.58
C MET A 405 7.07 -17.89 -14.03
N ALA A 406 8.12 -17.19 -13.62
CA ALA A 406 8.29 -15.77 -13.92
C ALA A 406 8.22 -15.43 -15.42
N ALA A 407 8.88 -16.24 -16.27
CA ALA A 407 8.87 -16.06 -17.73
C ALA A 407 7.50 -16.32 -18.39
N LYS A 408 6.56 -16.93 -17.67
CA LYS A 408 5.18 -17.20 -18.10
C LYS A 408 4.15 -16.23 -17.51
N ALA A 409 4.60 -15.28 -16.72
CA ALA A 409 3.76 -14.29 -16.06
C ALA A 409 3.70 -12.99 -16.88
N ARG A 410 2.49 -12.46 -17.03
CA ARG A 410 2.23 -11.10 -17.50
C ARG A 410 1.63 -10.31 -16.35
N PHE A 411 2.22 -9.20 -16.00
CA PHE A 411 1.82 -8.32 -14.90
C PHE A 411 1.35 -6.98 -15.43
N GLU A 412 0.33 -6.38 -14.76
CA GLU A 412 -0.03 -4.98 -14.95
C GLU A 412 -0.62 -4.37 -13.67
N PRO A 413 -0.27 -3.13 -13.31
CA PRO A 413 -1.02 -2.30 -12.38
C PRO A 413 -2.27 -1.77 -13.12
N VAL A 414 -3.38 -1.58 -12.40
CA VAL A 414 -4.66 -1.15 -13.02
C VAL A 414 -5.08 0.19 -12.41
N HIS A 415 -4.79 1.29 -13.09
CA HIS A 415 -4.90 2.65 -12.57
C HIS A 415 -6.34 3.17 -12.57
N ILE A 416 -7.05 2.88 -11.49
CA ILE A 416 -8.47 3.25 -11.32
C ILE A 416 -8.76 4.07 -10.06
N ASN A 417 -7.77 4.20 -9.14
CA ASN A 417 -7.98 4.81 -7.83
C ASN A 417 -6.91 5.85 -7.46
N ALA A 418 -5.63 5.47 -7.44
CA ALA A 418 -4.55 6.27 -6.85
C ALA A 418 -4.47 7.71 -7.40
N SER A 419 -4.84 7.90 -8.66
CA SER A 419 -4.81 9.19 -9.34
C SER A 419 -6.12 9.98 -9.29
N PHE A 420 -7.16 9.45 -8.60
CA PHE A 420 -8.54 9.94 -8.64
C PHE A 420 -9.07 10.25 -7.24
N MET A 421 -10.16 11.01 -7.16
CA MET A 421 -10.96 11.23 -5.96
C MET A 421 -12.29 10.45 -6.05
N LYS A 422 -13.06 10.40 -4.95
CA LYS A 422 -14.38 9.73 -4.90
C LYS A 422 -15.34 10.27 -5.97
N GLU A 423 -15.30 11.55 -6.25
CA GLU A 423 -16.08 12.25 -7.28
C GLU A 423 -15.78 11.74 -8.70
N HIS A 424 -14.61 11.11 -8.88
CA HIS A 424 -14.19 10.48 -10.14
C HIS A 424 -14.43 8.96 -10.17
N GLY A 425 -15.16 8.41 -9.18
CA GLY A 425 -15.47 6.97 -9.09
C GLY A 425 -14.40 6.12 -8.42
N ARG A 426 -13.47 6.70 -7.67
CA ARG A 426 -12.49 5.99 -6.86
C ARG A 426 -13.18 5.17 -5.76
N ALA A 427 -12.84 3.89 -5.66
CA ALA A 427 -13.39 2.96 -4.67
C ALA A 427 -12.45 2.70 -3.47
N SER A 428 -11.15 2.92 -3.65
CA SER A 428 -10.07 2.75 -2.66
C SER A 428 -8.98 3.79 -2.92
N ASP A 429 -8.03 3.97 -2.00
CA ASP A 429 -6.84 4.80 -2.20
C ASP A 429 -5.69 4.05 -2.90
N HIS A 430 -5.79 2.73 -3.06
CA HIS A 430 -4.86 1.89 -3.78
C HIS A 430 -5.40 1.48 -5.16
N ASP A 431 -4.51 1.38 -6.14
CA ASP A 431 -4.78 0.71 -7.41
C ASP A 431 -4.61 -0.80 -7.25
N PRO A 432 -5.51 -1.63 -7.83
CA PRO A 432 -5.28 -3.06 -7.88
C PRO A 432 -4.12 -3.42 -8.81
N VAL A 433 -3.47 -4.55 -8.53
CA VAL A 433 -2.44 -5.15 -9.37
C VAL A 433 -2.87 -6.55 -9.83
N LEU A 434 -2.53 -6.91 -11.06
CA LEU A 434 -2.98 -8.13 -11.73
C LEU A 434 -1.80 -8.89 -12.33
N VAL A 435 -1.80 -10.23 -12.16
CA VAL A 435 -0.92 -11.13 -12.90
C VAL A 435 -1.72 -12.19 -13.62
N GLN A 436 -1.34 -12.48 -14.84
CA GLN A 436 -1.79 -13.64 -15.60
C GLN A 436 -0.62 -14.60 -15.84
N ILE A 437 -0.81 -15.87 -15.46
CA ILE A 437 0.22 -16.92 -15.50
C ILE A 437 -0.19 -17.97 -16.53
N ASP A 438 0.66 -18.27 -17.48
CA ASP A 438 0.40 -19.24 -18.54
C ASP A 438 0.74 -20.67 -18.07
N PHE A 439 -0.28 -21.52 -17.98
CA PHE A 439 -0.19 -22.94 -17.68
C PHE A 439 -0.40 -23.83 -18.93
N SER A 440 -0.38 -23.26 -20.14
CA SER A 440 -0.43 -24.04 -21.37
C SER A 440 0.74 -25.03 -21.42
N GLY A 441 0.46 -26.28 -21.70
CA GLY A 441 1.43 -27.38 -21.71
C GLY A 441 1.69 -28.05 -20.36
N ALA A 442 1.00 -27.67 -19.28
CA ALA A 442 0.94 -28.46 -18.08
C ALA A 442 0.20 -29.77 -18.38
N GLN A 443 0.86 -30.91 -18.23
CA GLN A 443 0.21 -32.22 -18.38
C GLN A 443 -0.73 -32.40 -17.18
N THR A 444 -2.02 -32.60 -17.46
CA THR A 444 -2.95 -33.15 -16.47
C THR A 444 -2.40 -34.50 -16.04
N SER A 445 -2.04 -34.67 -14.77
CA SER A 445 -1.73 -35.97 -14.20
C SER A 445 -3.01 -36.80 -14.26
N GLY A 446 -3.16 -37.56 -15.35
CA GLY A 446 -4.22 -38.55 -15.49
C GLY A 446 -4.09 -39.55 -14.36
N THR A 447 -5.19 -39.81 -13.69
CA THR A 447 -5.37 -40.93 -12.77
C THR A 447 -4.78 -42.18 -13.40
N PRO A 448 -3.94 -42.99 -12.68
CA PRO A 448 -3.50 -44.26 -13.22
C PRO A 448 -4.73 -45.17 -13.36
N THR A 449 -5.19 -45.39 -14.56
CA THR A 449 -6.02 -46.57 -14.85
C THR A 449 -5.12 -47.77 -14.79
N ASP A 450 -5.37 -48.59 -13.77
CA ASP A 450 -4.86 -49.93 -13.64
C ASP A 450 -5.40 -50.78 -14.81
N ASP A 451 -4.54 -51.08 -15.79
CA ASP A 451 -4.81 -52.13 -16.74
C ASP A 451 -3.53 -52.91 -17.07
N GLN A 452 -3.68 -54.15 -16.80
CA GLN A 452 -2.73 -55.22 -16.80
C GLN A 452 -2.18 -55.63 -18.18
N GLN A 453 -0.96 -56.15 -18.09
CA GLN A 453 -0.39 -57.28 -18.86
C GLN A 453 0.15 -57.06 -20.26
N GLY A 454 1.45 -57.24 -20.31
CA GLY A 454 2.08 -58.24 -21.20
C GLY A 454 2.67 -57.73 -22.51
N ASN A 455 3.96 -57.55 -22.64
CA ASN A 455 4.77 -58.58 -23.35
C ASN A 455 6.29 -58.22 -23.37
N ILE A 456 7.07 -59.26 -23.28
CA ILE A 456 8.53 -59.35 -23.25
C ILE A 456 9.08 -59.13 -24.67
N GLY A 457 10.19 -58.40 -24.82
CA GLY A 457 10.95 -58.35 -26.07
C GLY A 457 12.29 -57.61 -25.93
N GLN A 458 13.31 -58.36 -25.70
CA GLN A 458 14.77 -58.26 -25.82
C GLN A 458 15.44 -56.99 -26.43
N ALA A 459 16.40 -56.53 -25.69
CA ALA A 459 17.78 -56.09 -25.90
C ALA A 459 18.30 -55.75 -27.28
N THR A 460 19.00 -54.60 -27.34
CA THR A 460 20.38 -54.57 -27.90
C THR A 460 21.16 -53.38 -27.32
N GLU A 461 22.34 -53.69 -26.82
CA GLU A 461 23.41 -52.78 -26.43
C GLU A 461 24.01 -52.06 -27.64
N GLN A 462 24.47 -50.83 -27.45
CA GLN A 462 25.72 -50.34 -28.05
C GLN A 462 26.23 -49.08 -27.32
N THR A 463 27.22 -49.31 -26.53
CA THR A 463 28.59 -48.76 -26.39
C THR A 463 28.83 -47.26 -26.65
N SER A 464 29.47 -46.71 -25.66
CA SER A 464 30.18 -45.43 -25.57
C SER A 464 31.37 -45.30 -26.56
N PRO A 465 32.01 -44.13 -26.73
CA PRO A 465 33.13 -43.84 -25.85
C PRO A 465 33.34 -42.36 -25.41
N SER A 466 34.04 -42.32 -24.29
CA SER A 466 34.73 -41.30 -23.54
C SER A 466 35.70 -40.36 -24.28
N SER A 467 35.88 -39.15 -23.75
CA SER A 467 37.18 -38.46 -23.51
C SER A 467 36.92 -37.24 -22.62
N SER A 468 37.36 -37.18 -21.41
CA SER A 468 38.65 -36.90 -20.77
C SER A 468 39.09 -35.43 -20.79
N ASN A 469 39.27 -34.94 -19.56
CA ASN A 469 40.25 -33.96 -19.05
C ASN A 469 39.90 -32.47 -19.14
N THR A 470 40.08 -31.65 -18.14
CA THR A 470 41.09 -31.50 -17.07
C THR A 470 40.60 -30.56 -16.00
N GLY A 471 41.01 -30.81 -14.78
CA GLY A 471 40.61 -30.05 -13.58
C GLY A 471 41.41 -28.77 -13.36
N THR A 472 40.88 -27.96 -12.49
CA THR A 472 41.69 -27.07 -11.63
C THR A 472 40.93 -26.88 -10.30
N GLN A 473 41.58 -27.35 -9.24
CA GLN A 473 41.21 -27.09 -7.84
C GLN A 473 41.55 -25.66 -7.47
N LEU A 474 40.71 -25.01 -6.72
CA LEU A 474 41.08 -23.93 -5.81
C LEU A 474 40.43 -24.15 -4.45
N VAL A 475 41.26 -24.12 -3.43
CA VAL A 475 41.09 -24.43 -2.03
C VAL A 475 40.39 -23.26 -1.29
N PRO A 476 39.58 -23.50 -0.25
CA PRO A 476 38.95 -22.42 0.52
C PRO A 476 39.87 -21.91 1.64
N HIS A 477 39.89 -20.60 1.82
CA HIS A 477 40.46 -19.95 2.98
C HIS A 477 39.42 -19.87 4.11
N GLN A 478 39.76 -20.50 5.24
CA GLN A 478 39.15 -20.28 6.54
C GLN A 478 39.58 -18.91 7.11
N ALA A 479 38.64 -18.16 7.67
CA ALA A 479 38.95 -17.09 8.60
C ALA A 479 38.25 -17.38 9.94
N GLN A 480 39.05 -17.35 10.98
CA GLN A 480 38.75 -17.69 12.36
C GLN A 480 37.87 -16.65 13.04
N ALA A 481 36.95 -17.16 13.88
CA ALA A 481 36.22 -16.42 14.90
C ALA A 481 37.13 -15.91 16.01
N ASN A 482 36.90 -14.69 16.47
CA ASN A 482 37.38 -14.22 17.76
C ASN A 482 36.16 -13.86 18.63
N GLU A 483 35.98 -14.67 19.67
CA GLU A 483 35.10 -14.38 20.80
C GLU A 483 35.69 -13.26 21.66
N GLN A 484 34.86 -12.29 21.99
CA GLN A 484 35.09 -11.48 23.17
C GLN A 484 33.78 -11.28 23.94
N LYS A 485 33.68 -11.99 25.07
CA LYS A 485 32.74 -11.78 26.17
C LYS A 485 32.98 -10.42 26.79
N SER A 486 31.93 -9.65 27.05
CA SER A 486 31.87 -8.79 28.23
C SER A 486 30.43 -8.72 28.75
N SER A 487 30.36 -8.75 30.04
CA SER A 487 29.24 -9.01 30.92
C SER A 487 28.42 -7.77 31.25
N THR A 488 27.11 -8.00 31.42
CA THR A 488 26.16 -7.46 32.41
C THR A 488 26.09 -5.97 32.71
N SER A 489 24.91 -5.38 32.51
CA SER A 489 24.13 -4.82 33.62
C SER A 489 22.69 -4.53 33.18
N GLU A 490 21.73 -5.08 33.93
CA GLU A 490 20.31 -4.74 33.91
C GLU A 490 20.11 -3.28 34.33
N SER A 491 19.28 -2.56 33.56
CA SER A 491 18.50 -1.46 34.10
C SER A 491 17.11 -1.48 33.46
N LYS A 492 16.12 -1.75 34.30
CA LYS A 492 14.70 -1.61 34.02
C LYS A 492 14.40 -0.12 33.89
N GLU A 493 13.94 0.31 32.76
CA GLU A 493 13.17 1.53 32.62
C GLU A 493 11.81 1.23 32.01
N LYS A 494 10.80 1.67 32.74
CA LYS A 494 9.41 1.71 32.31
C LYS A 494 9.27 2.98 31.50
N ASP A 495 9.07 2.86 30.21
CA ASP A 495 8.53 3.94 29.42
C ASP A 495 7.04 3.69 29.13
N LYS A 496 6.30 4.72 29.46
CA LYS A 496 4.85 4.79 29.30
C LYS A 496 4.53 5.20 27.87
N ASP A 497 3.77 4.37 27.17
CA ASP A 497 3.04 4.75 25.96
C ASP A 497 1.92 5.73 26.34
N GLU A 498 2.09 7.00 26.04
CA GLU A 498 1.04 8.04 26.17
C GLU A 498 0.84 8.90 24.89
N ASP A 499 1.53 8.63 23.79
CA ASP A 499 1.48 9.51 22.61
C ASP A 499 0.49 9.12 21.47
N GLU A 500 -0.21 8.00 21.56
CA GLU A 500 -1.17 7.59 20.51
C GLU A 500 -2.61 8.13 20.67
N LYS A 501 -2.89 8.95 21.67
CA LYS A 501 -4.27 9.40 21.96
C LYS A 501 -4.65 10.80 21.47
N GLN A 502 -3.80 11.51 20.76
CA GLN A 502 -4.05 12.94 20.49
C GLN A 502 -4.54 13.29 19.06
N GLU A 503 -4.49 12.38 18.09
CA GLU A 503 -4.98 12.69 16.74
C GLU A 503 -6.45 12.30 16.45
N ASP A 504 -7.07 11.44 17.27
CA ASP A 504 -8.45 10.96 17.02
C ASP A 504 -9.54 11.72 17.82
N LYS A 505 -9.22 12.78 18.56
CA LYS A 505 -10.19 13.47 19.42
C LYS A 505 -10.81 14.77 18.86
N GLU A 506 -10.44 15.24 17.70
CA GLU A 506 -11.01 16.48 17.14
C GLU A 506 -12.22 16.29 16.21
N GLU A 507 -12.60 15.06 15.85
CA GLU A 507 -13.77 14.82 14.97
C GLU A 507 -15.07 14.37 15.69
N ALA A 508 -15.10 14.26 17.00
CA ALA A 508 -16.27 13.74 17.73
C ALA A 508 -16.91 14.72 18.70
N ALA A 509 -17.01 16.00 18.36
CA ALA A 509 -17.74 16.98 19.16
C ALA A 509 -18.62 17.87 18.30
N THR A 510 -19.72 17.34 17.78
CA THR A 510 -20.95 18.12 17.56
C THR A 510 -22.15 17.20 17.34
N GLU A 511 -23.10 17.39 18.19
CA GLU A 511 -24.54 17.28 18.10
C GLU A 511 -25.22 16.15 18.87
N THR A 512 -25.52 16.44 20.16
CA THR A 512 -26.71 15.93 20.82
C THR A 512 -27.80 17.00 20.76
N LYS A 513 -28.84 16.76 19.97
CA LYS A 513 -30.10 17.54 19.99
C LYS A 513 -31.08 16.93 20.95
N THR A 514 -31.60 17.74 21.90
CA THR A 514 -32.87 17.53 22.55
C THR A 514 -33.80 18.70 22.20
N PRO A 515 -35.09 18.47 21.96
CA PRO A 515 -35.97 19.44 21.30
C PRO A 515 -36.70 20.37 22.28
N GLY A 516 -36.87 21.62 21.90
CA GLY A 516 -37.89 22.44 22.54
C GLY A 516 -37.75 23.95 22.45
N LYS A 517 -38.64 24.54 21.64
CA LYS A 517 -39.20 25.90 21.65
C LYS A 517 -38.60 26.97 20.75
N ARG A 518 -39.38 27.24 19.69
CA ARG A 518 -39.33 28.46 18.87
C ARG A 518 -39.32 29.73 19.71
N LYS A 519 -38.46 30.66 19.36
CA LYS A 519 -38.72 32.11 19.45
C LYS A 519 -37.98 32.86 18.33
N ILE A 520 -38.70 33.79 17.79
CA ILE A 520 -38.60 34.75 16.73
C ILE A 520 -37.32 35.59 16.76
N LEU A 521 -36.73 35.83 15.55
CA LEU A 521 -35.69 36.81 15.24
C LEU A 521 -36.06 38.24 15.66
N PRO A 522 -35.04 39.08 15.95
CA PRO A 522 -34.79 40.18 15.03
C PRO A 522 -33.32 40.37 14.63
N SER A 523 -33.22 41.07 13.53
CA SER A 523 -32.08 41.42 12.72
C SER A 523 -31.04 42.33 13.38
N THR A 524 -29.80 42.26 12.78
CA THR A 524 -28.74 43.29 12.76
C THR A 524 -27.93 43.52 14.04
N GLY A 525 -26.63 43.27 13.92
CA GLY A 525 -25.61 43.74 14.86
C GLY A 525 -24.22 43.16 14.55
N GLN A 526 -23.36 44.03 14.09
CA GLN A 526 -21.92 43.78 13.84
C GLN A 526 -21.24 43.11 15.04
N GLU A 527 -20.63 41.96 14.83
CA GLU A 527 -19.58 41.47 15.72
C GLU A 527 -18.22 42.01 15.28
N THR A 528 -17.70 42.97 16.00
CA THR A 528 -16.31 43.41 15.94
C THR A 528 -15.43 42.36 16.60
N SER A 529 -14.62 41.69 15.80
CA SER A 529 -13.65 40.69 16.26
C SER A 529 -12.62 41.34 17.22
N TYR A 530 -12.52 40.82 18.43
CA TYR A 530 -11.52 41.23 19.44
C TYR A 530 -10.04 41.04 18.97
N LEU A 531 -9.80 40.32 17.90
CA LEU A 531 -8.47 40.14 17.28
C LEU A 531 -7.94 41.39 16.59
N ALA A 532 -8.80 42.29 16.11
CA ALA A 532 -8.38 43.55 15.51
C ALA A 532 -7.85 44.56 16.56
N LEU A 533 -8.32 44.48 17.80
CA LEU A 533 -7.88 45.36 18.90
C LEU A 533 -6.49 44.97 19.44
N PHE A 534 -6.12 43.67 19.40
CA PHE A 534 -4.78 43.23 19.82
C PHE A 534 -3.69 43.61 18.81
N GLY A 535 -3.98 43.54 17.51
CA GLY A 535 -3.03 43.96 16.46
C GLY A 535 -2.66 45.44 16.54
N VAL A 536 -3.64 46.30 16.80
CA VAL A 536 -3.41 47.76 16.90
C VAL A 536 -2.62 48.11 18.19
N ALA A 537 -2.80 47.36 19.29
CA ALA A 537 -2.07 47.58 20.53
C ALA A 537 -0.57 47.21 20.40
N VAL A 538 -0.23 46.15 19.70
CA VAL A 538 1.16 45.72 19.47
C VAL A 538 1.90 46.70 18.56
N VAL A 539 1.26 47.18 17.49
CA VAL A 539 1.87 48.17 16.57
C VAL A 539 2.08 49.52 17.26
N THR A 540 1.16 49.99 18.10
CA THR A 540 1.33 51.22 18.86
C THR A 540 2.40 51.13 19.93
N MET A 541 2.55 50.04 20.64
CA MET A 541 3.63 49.83 21.61
C MET A 541 5.00 49.73 20.91
N SER A 542 5.11 49.12 19.77
CA SER A 542 6.34 49.02 18.98
C SER A 542 6.77 50.40 18.45
N LEU A 543 5.84 51.25 18.03
CA LEU A 543 6.12 52.64 17.57
C LEU A 543 6.50 53.55 18.75
N ILE A 544 5.94 53.38 19.94
CA ILE A 544 6.32 54.13 21.13
C ILE A 544 7.71 53.72 21.61
N TRP A 545 8.07 52.44 21.57
CA TRP A 545 9.38 51.93 21.93
C TRP A 545 10.46 52.40 20.92
N TYR A 546 10.16 52.41 19.63
CA TYR A 546 11.07 52.93 18.58
C TYR A 546 11.29 54.43 18.67
N LYS A 547 10.28 55.26 19.01
CA LYS A 547 10.43 56.68 19.29
C LYS A 547 11.25 56.97 20.53
N LYS A 548 11.11 56.17 21.59
CA LYS A 548 11.85 56.34 22.84
C LYS A 548 13.35 56.03 22.70
N LYS A 549 13.73 55.15 21.75
CA LYS A 549 15.11 54.79 21.47
C LYS A 549 15.86 55.85 20.62
N ARG A 550 15.14 56.73 19.88
CA ARG A 550 15.72 57.80 19.04
C ARG A 550 15.98 59.11 19.78
N THR A 551 15.52 59.25 21.02
CA THR A 551 15.75 60.44 21.85
C THR A 551 16.85 60.25 22.89
N THR A 552 17.62 59.17 22.82
CA THR A 552 18.70 58.86 23.75
C THR A 552 20.06 58.65 23.02
N TYR A 553 20.23 59.27 21.85
CA TYR A 553 21.55 59.44 21.23
C TYR A 553 21.70 60.89 20.75
#